data_2f32e86fb995d270f2fc92c7a1f2c67a
#
_entry.id   2f32e86fb995d270f2fc92c7a1f2c67a
#
_cell.length_a   1.000
_cell.length_b   1.000
_cell.length_c   1.000
_cell.angle_alpha   90.00
_cell.angle_beta   90.00
_cell.angle_gamma   90.00
#
_symmetry.space_group_name_H-M   'P 1'
#
loop_
_entity.id
_entity.type
_entity.pdbx_description
1 polymer ?
#
loop_
_entity_poly.entity_id
_entity_poly.type
_entity_poly.pdbx_seq_one_letter_code
_entity_poly.pdbx_strand_id
1 'polypeptide(L)'
;MGFFLIALFVAAGVVAVVNGGVGGFPARVLTLERVFPANMTTVDVEVLRTRDRVRHARILQRFSGGIVDFNVVGTSDPYYGGLYFTKVKLGSPAKEFNVQIDTGSDILWVTCSSCSDCPRSSGFGIDLNFFDAGSSSTASTVSCSDSICSSIIQTSDASCSTGNQCGYNFQYGDGSGTSGHYVTDLLHFDTIVGPSLIANSSSSITFGCSTYQTGSLTKPDKAIDGIFGFGQHRLSVVSQLASRGITPNVFSHCFRGDGTGGGKLVLGEILDPNMVYSPLVPSQPHYNLDLQSIAVNGQMLPIVPAVFATSDNRGTIVDTGTTLTFLVAEAFEPFVNAINSAVSRVTTPVISKGTQCYLVTSSITGIFPEVSLNFAGGAAMILKPENYLVHGDPIEGGTPWCIGFQKAQNGVSILGDLVLKDKIFVYDLSKKRIGWTDYDCKPTILSHIFILLVGCPRDAAGTTLCIAALVSGSFLISIIIMITLLCWIYVISVTHL
;
A
#
# COMPACT_ATOMS: atom_id res chain seq x y z
N MET A 1 -53.56 3.01 9.40
CA MET A 1 -53.07 3.86 10.51
C MET A 1 -52.00 3.07 11.28
N GLY A 2 -50.72 3.19 10.96
CA GLY A 2 -49.72 2.39 11.64
C GLY A 2 -48.30 2.40 11.04
N PHE A 3 -47.98 3.38 10.18
CA PHE A 3 -46.64 3.44 9.56
C PHE A 3 -46.00 4.85 9.55
N PHE A 4 -46.33 5.73 10.48
CA PHE A 4 -45.88 7.11 10.50
C PHE A 4 -44.98 7.47 11.70
N LEU A 5 -44.33 6.51 12.38
CA LEU A 5 -43.65 6.81 13.65
C LEU A 5 -42.14 6.40 13.69
N ILE A 6 -41.52 6.05 12.57
CA ILE A 6 -40.08 5.65 12.58
C ILE A 6 -39.12 6.66 11.91
N ALA A 7 -39.62 7.70 11.27
CA ALA A 7 -38.78 8.66 10.53
C ALA A 7 -38.35 9.92 11.33
N LEU A 8 -38.69 10.05 12.62
CA LEU A 8 -38.48 11.31 13.37
C LEU A 8 -37.40 11.25 14.46
N PHE A 9 -36.64 10.15 14.59
CA PHE A 9 -35.66 10.01 15.69
C PHE A 9 -34.18 10.18 15.31
N VAL A 10 -33.84 10.60 14.11
CA VAL A 10 -32.42 10.77 13.70
C VAL A 10 -31.94 12.23 13.70
N ALA A 11 -32.79 13.19 14.01
CA ALA A 11 -32.44 14.64 13.96
C ALA A 11 -32.32 15.34 15.32
N ALA A 12 -32.46 14.63 16.43
CA ALA A 12 -32.27 15.22 17.77
C ALA A 12 -31.06 14.58 18.45
N GLY A 13 -29.91 15.26 18.41
CA GLY A 13 -28.74 14.91 19.20
C GLY A 13 -29.10 14.93 20.68
N VAL A 14 -29.17 13.78 21.32
CA VAL A 14 -29.37 13.65 22.75
C VAL A 14 -28.08 14.02 23.46
N VAL A 15 -28.07 15.17 24.12
CA VAL A 15 -27.07 15.51 25.13
C VAL A 15 -27.47 14.80 26.42
N ALA A 16 -26.82 13.69 26.74
CA ALA A 16 -26.94 13.08 28.04
C ALA A 16 -26.09 13.84 29.05
N VAL A 17 -26.72 14.63 29.92
CA VAL A 17 -26.09 15.20 31.11
C VAL A 17 -26.06 14.12 32.18
N VAL A 18 -24.89 13.52 32.43
CA VAL A 18 -24.70 12.65 33.59
C VAL A 18 -24.27 13.53 34.76
N ASN A 19 -25.19 13.79 35.68
CA ASN A 19 -24.86 14.37 36.99
C ASN A 19 -24.47 13.23 37.94
N GLY A 20 -23.20 13.10 38.21
CA GLY A 20 -22.69 12.25 39.29
C GLY A 20 -21.53 13.00 39.97
N GLY A 21 -21.82 13.64 41.08
CA GLY A 21 -20.81 14.33 41.86
C GLY A 21 -19.95 13.35 42.65
N VAL A 22 -18.65 13.62 42.69
CA VAL A 22 -17.76 13.74 43.86
C VAL A 22 -16.36 14.09 43.34
N GLY A 23 -15.73 15.19 43.83
CA GLY A 23 -14.28 15.45 43.74
C GLY A 23 -13.83 16.37 42.61
N GLY A 24 -13.91 17.63 42.86
CA GLY A 24 -13.41 18.83 42.28
C GLY A 24 -12.24 18.84 41.32
N PHE A 25 -12.54 18.86 40.01
CA PHE A 25 -11.80 19.62 39.03
C PHE A 25 -12.85 20.50 38.31
N PRO A 26 -12.55 21.79 38.01
CA PRO A 26 -13.49 22.62 37.28
C PRO A 26 -13.70 21.98 35.89
N ALA A 27 -14.92 21.54 35.62
CA ALA A 27 -15.31 21.12 34.30
C ALA A 27 -15.09 22.30 33.33
N ARG A 28 -14.10 22.20 32.45
CA ARG A 28 -13.97 23.14 31.34
C ARG A 28 -15.10 22.80 30.35
N VAL A 29 -16.13 23.65 30.36
CA VAL A 29 -17.18 23.60 29.34
C VAL A 29 -16.54 24.04 28.04
N LEU A 30 -16.35 23.10 27.11
CA LEU A 30 -15.97 23.40 25.73
C LEU A 30 -17.24 23.76 24.98
N THR A 31 -17.35 25.03 24.60
CA THR A 31 -18.44 25.50 23.73
C THR A 31 -18.19 24.93 22.33
N LEU A 32 -19.10 24.08 21.86
CA LEU A 32 -19.08 23.59 20.49
C LEU A 32 -19.76 24.64 19.60
N GLU A 33 -18.95 25.35 18.81
CA GLU A 33 -19.47 26.25 17.79
C GLU A 33 -19.76 25.50 16.50
N ARG A 34 -20.94 25.75 15.91
CA ARG A 34 -21.24 25.27 14.55
C ARG A 34 -20.37 26.02 13.57
N VAL A 35 -19.67 25.29 12.74
CA VAL A 35 -18.81 25.86 11.68
C VAL A 35 -19.63 26.49 10.54
N PHE A 36 -20.86 26.06 10.39
CA PHE A 36 -21.81 26.67 9.45
C PHE A 36 -22.96 27.32 10.23
N PRO A 37 -23.38 28.53 9.85
CA PRO A 37 -24.53 29.19 10.45
C PRO A 37 -25.79 28.32 10.36
N ALA A 38 -26.63 28.35 11.39
CA ALA A 38 -27.85 27.55 11.46
C ALA A 38 -28.89 27.89 10.37
N ASN A 39 -28.73 29.03 9.70
CA ASN A 39 -29.59 29.52 8.62
C ASN A 39 -29.11 29.15 7.21
N MET A 40 -27.99 28.40 7.05
CA MET A 40 -27.59 27.87 5.75
C MET A 40 -28.52 26.71 5.35
N THR A 41 -29.27 26.92 4.29
CA THR A 41 -30.21 25.92 3.73
C THR A 41 -29.55 24.98 2.74
N THR A 42 -28.36 25.31 2.20
CA THR A 42 -27.58 24.50 1.28
C THR A 42 -26.10 24.64 1.57
N VAL A 43 -25.39 23.54 1.66
CA VAL A 43 -23.91 23.51 1.74
C VAL A 43 -23.40 22.90 0.45
N ASP A 44 -22.50 23.61 -0.22
CA ASP A 44 -21.85 23.09 -1.42
C ASP A 44 -20.97 21.88 -1.03
N VAL A 45 -21.21 20.75 -1.68
CA VAL A 45 -20.47 19.49 -1.46
C VAL A 45 -18.97 19.70 -1.74
N GLU A 46 -18.61 20.57 -2.68
CA GLU A 46 -17.20 20.93 -2.91
C GLU A 46 -16.58 21.67 -1.74
N VAL A 47 -17.32 22.49 -1.04
CA VAL A 47 -16.87 23.15 0.20
C VAL A 47 -16.62 22.13 1.31
N LEU A 48 -17.50 21.12 1.43
CA LEU A 48 -17.30 20.02 2.39
C LEU A 48 -16.08 19.14 2.00
N ARG A 49 -15.96 18.78 0.73
CA ARG A 49 -14.81 18.03 0.21
C ARG A 49 -13.50 18.80 0.42
N THR A 50 -13.50 20.08 0.12
CA THR A 50 -12.38 20.96 0.32
C THR A 50 -11.98 21.00 1.79
N ARG A 51 -12.96 21.08 2.68
CA ARG A 51 -12.72 21.10 4.13
C ARG A 51 -12.18 19.76 4.66
N ASP A 52 -12.69 18.62 4.18
CA ASP A 52 -12.20 17.32 4.57
C ASP A 52 -10.76 17.09 4.05
N ARG A 53 -10.46 17.51 2.82
CA ARG A 53 -9.10 17.58 2.30
C ARG A 53 -8.18 18.44 3.16
N VAL A 54 -8.67 19.63 3.60
CA VAL A 54 -7.97 20.53 4.55
C VAL A 54 -7.67 19.83 5.85
N ARG A 55 -8.65 19.12 6.40
CA ARG A 55 -8.49 18.39 7.67
C ARG A 55 -7.48 17.27 7.55
N HIS A 56 -7.57 16.48 6.49
CA HIS A 56 -6.62 15.39 6.20
C HIS A 56 -5.22 15.94 5.95
N ALA A 57 -5.07 17.01 5.18
CA ALA A 57 -3.77 17.65 4.97
C ALA A 57 -3.18 18.25 6.24
N ARG A 58 -3.98 18.78 7.19
CA ARG A 58 -3.47 19.23 8.51
C ARG A 58 -2.92 18.10 9.36
N ILE A 59 -3.49 16.91 9.26
CA ILE A 59 -2.97 15.69 9.91
C ILE A 59 -1.61 15.33 9.31
N LEU A 60 -1.43 15.59 8.02
CA LEU A 60 -0.21 15.31 7.25
C LEU A 60 0.81 16.48 7.29
N GLN A 61 0.44 17.67 7.76
CA GLN A 61 1.16 18.96 7.60
C GLN A 61 2.26 19.23 8.64
N ARG A 62 2.94 18.24 9.17
CA ARG A 62 4.15 18.51 10.01
C ARG A 62 5.44 18.69 9.22
N PHE A 63 5.40 18.69 7.89
CA PHE A 63 6.58 18.75 7.02
C PHE A 63 6.51 19.89 6.01
N SER A 64 7.65 20.49 5.71
CA SER A 64 7.78 21.60 4.76
C SER A 64 7.68 21.18 3.29
N GLY A 65 7.65 19.87 3.00
CA GLY A 65 7.50 19.30 1.65
C GLY A 65 6.08 18.82 1.37
N GLY A 66 5.73 18.67 0.10
CA GLY A 66 4.46 18.11 -0.35
C GLY A 66 4.38 16.59 -0.15
N ILE A 67 3.17 16.04 -0.23
CA ILE A 67 2.91 14.62 -0.17
C ILE A 67 2.58 14.14 -1.58
N VAL A 68 3.22 13.06 -2.01
CA VAL A 68 2.96 12.43 -3.30
C VAL A 68 2.22 11.11 -3.08
N ASP A 69 1.11 10.92 -3.77
CA ASP A 69 0.26 9.72 -3.67
C ASP A 69 0.27 8.94 -4.99
N PHE A 70 0.52 7.64 -4.90
CA PHE A 70 0.45 6.71 -6.02
C PHE A 70 -0.61 5.65 -5.76
N ASN A 71 -1.44 5.38 -6.76
CA ASN A 71 -2.33 4.24 -6.72
C ASN A 71 -1.55 2.95 -6.94
N VAL A 72 -1.75 1.98 -6.06
CA VAL A 72 -1.18 0.65 -6.20
C VAL A 72 -2.17 -0.25 -6.93
N VAL A 73 -1.67 -1.10 -7.78
CA VAL A 73 -2.36 -2.17 -8.50
C VAL A 73 -1.58 -3.47 -8.33
N GLY A 74 -2.08 -4.58 -8.87
CA GLY A 74 -1.42 -5.88 -8.77
C GLY A 74 -2.29 -6.93 -8.11
N THR A 75 -1.68 -7.93 -7.50
CA THR A 75 -2.38 -9.03 -6.83
C THR A 75 -1.60 -9.52 -5.62
N SER A 76 -2.31 -9.86 -4.56
CA SER A 76 -1.75 -10.56 -3.40
C SER A 76 -1.71 -12.08 -3.59
N ASP A 77 -2.25 -12.60 -4.69
CA ASP A 77 -2.27 -14.04 -4.97
C ASP A 77 -0.88 -14.53 -5.38
N PRO A 78 -0.23 -15.42 -4.61
CA PRO A 78 1.11 -15.93 -4.92
C PRO A 78 1.18 -16.69 -6.25
N TYR A 79 0.09 -17.29 -6.71
CA TYR A 79 0.04 -17.99 -8.01
C TYR A 79 0.13 -17.04 -9.19
N TYR A 80 -0.43 -15.85 -9.05
CA TYR A 80 -0.31 -14.76 -10.03
C TYR A 80 0.87 -13.84 -9.75
N GLY A 81 1.81 -14.29 -8.91
CA GLY A 81 3.05 -13.60 -8.66
C GLY A 81 3.12 -12.81 -7.36
N GLY A 82 1.98 -12.57 -6.67
CA GLY A 82 1.97 -11.78 -5.44
C GLY A 82 2.73 -10.47 -5.64
N LEU A 83 2.32 -9.65 -6.61
CA LEU A 83 3.08 -8.51 -7.08
C LEU A 83 2.26 -7.23 -6.92
N TYR A 84 2.83 -6.27 -6.22
CA TYR A 84 2.28 -4.90 -6.14
C TYR A 84 3.11 -3.94 -6.98
N PHE A 85 2.44 -3.21 -7.85
CA PHE A 85 3.08 -2.24 -8.72
C PHE A 85 2.28 -0.94 -8.79
N THR A 86 2.92 0.12 -9.23
CA THR A 86 2.30 1.42 -9.45
C THR A 86 2.69 1.97 -10.81
N LYS A 87 2.06 3.06 -11.20
CA LYS A 87 2.40 3.78 -12.42
C LYS A 87 3.24 5.00 -12.11
N VAL A 88 4.37 5.12 -12.75
CA VAL A 88 5.20 6.33 -12.76
C VAL A 88 5.15 6.97 -14.13
N LYS A 89 5.27 8.31 -14.19
CA LYS A 89 5.30 9.08 -15.44
C LYS A 89 6.67 9.71 -15.59
N LEU A 90 7.40 9.33 -16.64
CA LEU A 90 8.76 9.77 -16.89
C LEU A 90 8.87 10.51 -18.23
N GLY A 91 9.74 11.53 -18.28
CA GLY A 91 10.13 12.21 -19.51
C GLY A 91 9.25 13.36 -19.94
N SER A 92 9.57 13.97 -21.07
CA SER A 92 8.83 15.04 -21.71
C SER A 92 8.78 14.85 -23.24
N PRO A 93 7.62 14.44 -23.81
CA PRO A 93 6.34 14.23 -23.14
C PRO A 93 6.37 13.07 -22.14
N ALA A 94 5.54 13.17 -21.10
CA ALA A 94 5.47 12.16 -20.05
C ALA A 94 4.91 10.83 -20.58
N LYS A 95 5.60 9.73 -20.30
CA LYS A 95 5.18 8.37 -20.62
C LYS A 95 4.97 7.56 -19.34
N GLU A 96 3.91 6.77 -19.28
CA GLU A 96 3.58 5.93 -18.12
C GLU A 96 4.37 4.61 -18.16
N PHE A 97 4.81 4.17 -16.98
CA PHE A 97 5.47 2.88 -16.77
C PHE A 97 4.90 2.19 -15.54
N ASN A 98 4.58 0.90 -15.67
CA ASN A 98 4.17 0.06 -14.55
C ASN A 98 5.43 -0.47 -13.87
N VAL A 99 5.63 -0.15 -12.60
CA VAL A 99 6.85 -0.48 -11.86
C VAL A 99 6.53 -1.17 -10.54
N GLN A 100 7.20 -2.29 -10.24
CA GLN A 100 7.05 -3.03 -8.99
C GLN A 100 7.54 -2.17 -7.83
N ILE A 101 6.79 -2.16 -6.73
CA ILE A 101 7.18 -1.49 -5.49
C ILE A 101 8.10 -2.43 -4.72
N ASP A 102 9.36 -2.02 -4.51
CA ASP A 102 10.40 -2.89 -3.96
C ASP A 102 11.22 -2.17 -2.89
N THR A 103 11.01 -2.55 -1.61
CA THR A 103 11.82 -2.02 -0.50
C THR A 103 13.12 -2.80 -0.28
N GLY A 104 13.31 -3.90 -0.97
CA GLY A 104 14.54 -4.69 -0.97
C GLY A 104 15.64 -4.16 -1.89
N SER A 105 15.31 -3.26 -2.83
CA SER A 105 16.28 -2.60 -3.71
C SER A 105 16.17 -1.08 -3.67
N ASP A 106 17.16 -0.37 -4.23
CA ASP A 106 17.32 1.07 -4.00
C ASP A 106 16.81 1.95 -5.14
N ILE A 107 16.97 1.52 -6.38
CA ILE A 107 16.77 2.42 -7.51
C ILE A 107 15.46 2.14 -8.26
N LEU A 108 14.91 3.21 -8.84
CA LEU A 108 13.96 3.07 -9.93
C LEU A 108 14.72 2.71 -11.20
N TRP A 109 14.29 1.68 -11.92
CA TRP A 109 14.71 1.45 -13.30
C TRP A 109 13.51 1.05 -14.16
N VAL A 110 13.59 1.36 -15.45
CA VAL A 110 12.62 0.96 -16.46
C VAL A 110 13.32 0.34 -17.66
N THR A 111 12.64 -0.54 -18.37
CA THR A 111 13.16 -1.17 -19.58
C THR A 111 13.28 -0.14 -20.69
N CYS A 112 14.45 -0.08 -21.30
CA CYS A 112 14.73 0.82 -22.41
C CYS A 112 14.37 0.22 -23.77
N SER A 113 14.08 1.08 -24.74
CA SER A 113 13.78 0.69 -26.12
C SER A 113 14.90 -0.10 -26.78
N SER A 114 16.15 0.13 -26.35
CA SER A 114 17.34 -0.59 -26.81
C SER A 114 17.55 -1.97 -26.17
N CYS A 115 16.67 -2.41 -25.23
CA CYS A 115 16.83 -3.71 -24.59
C CYS A 115 16.59 -4.86 -25.57
N SER A 116 17.57 -5.77 -25.70
CA SER A 116 17.53 -6.89 -26.65
C SER A 116 16.77 -8.12 -26.11
N ASP A 117 16.99 -8.46 -24.83
CA ASP A 117 16.51 -9.70 -24.22
C ASP A 117 15.42 -9.46 -23.16
N CYS A 118 14.71 -8.34 -23.26
CA CYS A 118 13.62 -7.98 -22.37
C CYS A 118 12.28 -8.48 -22.90
N PRO A 119 11.33 -8.84 -21.99
CA PRO A 119 9.99 -9.25 -22.37
C PRO A 119 9.29 -8.20 -23.24
N ARG A 120 8.50 -8.67 -24.20
CA ARG A 120 7.68 -7.82 -25.09
C ARG A 120 6.18 -7.98 -24.86
N SER A 121 5.81 -8.89 -23.96
CA SER A 121 4.43 -9.14 -23.53
C SER A 121 4.39 -9.40 -22.03
N SER A 122 3.24 -9.20 -21.41
CA SER A 122 3.01 -9.40 -19.99
C SER A 122 1.89 -10.40 -19.74
N GLY A 123 2.11 -11.34 -18.82
CA GLY A 123 1.08 -12.26 -18.33
C GLY A 123 0.00 -11.57 -17.48
N PHE A 124 0.25 -10.35 -17.02
CA PHE A 124 -0.76 -9.52 -16.34
C PHE A 124 -1.75 -8.83 -17.30
N GLY A 125 -1.63 -9.04 -18.62
CA GLY A 125 -2.51 -8.40 -19.61
C GLY A 125 -2.32 -6.90 -19.74
N ILE A 126 -1.16 -6.37 -19.34
CA ILE A 126 -0.78 -4.97 -19.51
C ILE A 126 0.11 -4.81 -20.75
N ASP A 127 0.00 -3.68 -21.43
CA ASP A 127 0.93 -3.30 -22.49
C ASP A 127 2.24 -2.82 -21.87
N LEU A 128 3.36 -3.44 -22.29
CA LEU A 128 4.68 -3.06 -21.82
C LEU A 128 5.17 -1.80 -22.53
N ASN A 129 5.70 -0.87 -21.77
CA ASN A 129 6.28 0.38 -22.22
C ASN A 129 7.79 0.34 -22.13
N PHE A 130 8.44 0.97 -23.11
CA PHE A 130 9.91 1.06 -23.19
C PHE A 130 10.32 2.51 -23.18
N PHE A 131 11.28 2.85 -22.33
CA PHE A 131 11.82 4.19 -22.23
C PHE A 131 12.80 4.44 -23.38
N ASP A 132 12.64 5.59 -24.02
CA ASP A 132 13.57 6.05 -25.06
C ASP A 132 14.04 7.46 -24.70
N ALA A 133 15.30 7.58 -24.29
CA ALA A 133 15.91 8.84 -23.93
C ALA A 133 15.96 9.82 -25.12
N GLY A 134 16.03 9.33 -26.35
CA GLY A 134 16.01 10.15 -27.54
C GLY A 134 14.64 10.79 -27.83
N SER A 135 13.58 10.22 -27.29
CA SER A 135 12.20 10.72 -27.44
C SER A 135 11.78 11.68 -26.32
N SER A 136 12.59 11.87 -25.29
CA SER A 136 12.33 12.83 -24.21
C SER A 136 13.24 14.06 -24.35
N SER A 137 12.62 15.23 -24.42
CA SER A 137 13.34 16.50 -24.55
C SER A 137 14.11 16.90 -23.26
N THR A 138 13.84 16.25 -22.14
CA THR A 138 14.43 16.52 -20.82
C THR A 138 15.38 15.42 -20.35
N ALA A 139 15.48 14.32 -21.11
CA ALA A 139 16.38 13.23 -20.78
C ALA A 139 17.85 13.59 -21.01
N SER A 140 18.70 13.16 -20.10
CA SER A 140 20.16 13.22 -20.26
C SER A 140 20.80 11.96 -19.69
N THR A 141 21.80 11.41 -20.39
CA THR A 141 22.57 10.29 -19.91
C THR A 141 23.56 10.76 -18.85
N VAL A 142 23.65 10.02 -17.73
CA VAL A 142 24.63 10.33 -16.68
C VAL A 142 26.03 9.94 -17.16
N SER A 143 26.93 10.90 -17.12
CA SER A 143 28.35 10.71 -17.53
C SER A 143 29.16 10.07 -16.39
N CYS A 144 30.22 9.35 -16.74
CA CYS A 144 31.21 8.85 -15.77
C CYS A 144 31.85 9.94 -14.91
N SER A 145 31.96 11.17 -15.47
CA SER A 145 32.50 12.33 -14.74
C SER A 145 31.51 13.00 -13.79
N ASP A 146 30.23 12.64 -13.86
CA ASP A 146 29.23 13.16 -12.94
C ASP A 146 29.50 12.74 -11.50
N SER A 147 29.29 13.67 -10.57
CA SER A 147 29.43 13.41 -9.13
C SER A 147 28.50 12.29 -8.64
N ILE A 148 27.35 12.11 -9.29
CA ILE A 148 26.43 11.00 -9.04
C ILE A 148 27.13 9.69 -9.38
N CYS A 149 27.70 9.55 -10.58
CA CYS A 149 28.37 8.35 -11.01
C CYS A 149 29.59 8.01 -10.13
N SER A 150 30.46 8.98 -9.90
CA SER A 150 31.67 8.77 -9.07
C SER A 150 31.34 8.31 -7.65
N SER A 151 30.21 8.70 -7.14
CA SER A 151 29.74 8.31 -5.80
C SER A 151 29.08 6.93 -5.74
N ILE A 152 28.55 6.43 -6.87
CA ILE A 152 27.94 5.10 -6.98
C ILE A 152 29.02 4.05 -7.27
N ILE A 153 30.02 4.39 -8.06
CA ILE A 153 31.15 3.49 -8.39
C ILE A 153 31.85 2.96 -7.12
N GLN A 154 31.81 3.72 -6.03
CA GLN A 154 32.38 3.29 -4.75
C GLN A 154 31.59 2.13 -4.09
N THR A 155 30.37 1.84 -4.55
CA THR A 155 29.50 0.78 -4.01
C THR A 155 29.50 -0.50 -4.85
N SER A 156 30.37 -0.66 -5.84
CA SER A 156 30.46 -1.79 -6.78
C SER A 156 29.30 -1.98 -7.78
N ASP A 157 28.23 -1.22 -7.67
CA ASP A 157 27.03 -1.38 -8.49
C ASP A 157 27.04 -0.53 -9.76
N ALA A 158 28.10 0.26 -9.97
CA ALA A 158 28.27 1.09 -11.14
C ALA A 158 29.61 0.81 -11.84
N SER A 159 29.59 0.93 -13.16
CA SER A 159 30.78 0.81 -14.02
C SER A 159 30.77 1.92 -15.06
N CYS A 160 31.97 2.29 -15.53
CA CYS A 160 32.09 3.23 -16.65
C CYS A 160 32.28 2.47 -17.94
N SER A 161 31.35 2.67 -18.89
CA SER A 161 31.49 2.12 -20.24
C SER A 161 32.44 2.93 -21.09
N THR A 162 32.90 2.33 -22.18
CA THR A 162 33.75 2.98 -23.19
C THR A 162 33.10 4.20 -23.84
N GLY A 163 31.79 4.36 -23.72
CA GLY A 163 31.02 5.51 -24.20
C GLY A 163 30.89 6.66 -23.20
N ASN A 164 31.65 6.67 -22.09
CA ASN A 164 31.56 7.66 -21.02
C ASN A 164 30.18 7.70 -20.35
N GLN A 165 29.43 6.57 -20.37
CA GLN A 165 28.12 6.42 -19.70
C GLN A 165 28.31 5.71 -18.37
N CYS A 166 27.63 6.24 -17.33
CA CYS A 166 27.56 5.59 -16.03
C CYS A 166 26.64 4.38 -16.11
N GLY A 167 27.22 3.20 -16.16
CA GLY A 167 26.50 1.93 -16.19
C GLY A 167 26.16 1.42 -14.80
N TYR A 168 25.22 0.51 -14.73
CA TYR A 168 24.88 -0.25 -13.54
C TYR A 168 24.70 -1.74 -13.85
N ASN A 169 24.85 -2.55 -12.81
CA ASN A 169 24.58 -3.98 -12.87
C ASN A 169 24.06 -4.43 -11.49
N PHE A 170 22.78 -4.78 -11.41
CA PHE A 170 22.15 -5.27 -10.19
C PHE A 170 21.77 -6.73 -10.31
N GLN A 171 22.01 -7.47 -9.25
CA GLN A 171 21.56 -8.85 -9.11
C GLN A 171 20.64 -8.96 -7.88
N TYR A 172 19.46 -9.54 -8.10
CA TYR A 172 18.46 -9.77 -7.06
C TYR A 172 18.70 -11.08 -6.33
N GLY A 173 18.08 -11.22 -5.16
CA GLY A 173 18.22 -12.40 -4.30
C GLY A 173 17.74 -13.72 -4.94
N ASP A 174 16.85 -13.66 -5.95
CA ASP A 174 16.37 -14.81 -6.72
C ASP A 174 17.33 -15.21 -7.87
N GLY A 175 18.46 -14.51 -8.02
CA GLY A 175 19.44 -14.72 -9.07
C GLY A 175 19.10 -14.04 -10.40
N SER A 176 17.95 -13.34 -10.50
CA SER A 176 17.66 -12.48 -11.64
C SER A 176 18.48 -11.19 -11.59
N GLY A 177 18.61 -10.50 -12.72
CA GLY A 177 19.41 -9.30 -12.75
C GLY A 177 19.02 -8.35 -13.88
N THR A 178 19.43 -7.09 -13.70
CA THR A 178 19.27 -6.02 -14.68
C THR A 178 20.56 -5.22 -14.81
N SER A 179 20.90 -4.87 -16.03
CA SER A 179 22.03 -3.97 -16.30
C SER A 179 21.67 -2.96 -17.37
N GLY A 180 22.38 -1.84 -17.35
CA GLY A 180 22.15 -0.74 -18.28
C GLY A 180 22.94 0.49 -17.90
N HIS A 181 22.38 1.65 -18.10
CA HIS A 181 23.01 2.93 -17.76
C HIS A 181 22.04 3.86 -17.03
N TYR A 182 22.59 4.80 -16.28
CA TYR A 182 21.79 5.81 -15.61
C TYR A 182 21.38 6.94 -16.55
N VAL A 183 20.12 7.36 -16.39
CA VAL A 183 19.53 8.51 -17.09
C VAL A 183 18.94 9.46 -16.06
N THR A 184 19.02 10.74 -16.32
CA THR A 184 18.31 11.78 -15.56
C THR A 184 17.18 12.32 -16.44
N ASP A 185 15.94 12.30 -15.89
CA ASP A 185 14.77 12.86 -16.58
C ASP A 185 13.72 13.31 -15.56
N LEU A 186 12.61 13.89 -16.01
CA LEU A 186 11.51 14.34 -15.18
C LEU A 186 10.64 13.15 -14.73
N LEU A 187 10.45 13.03 -13.43
CA LEU A 187 9.34 12.27 -12.83
C LEU A 187 8.19 13.23 -12.60
N HIS A 188 7.02 12.92 -13.15
CA HIS A 188 5.78 13.68 -12.96
C HIS A 188 4.92 13.01 -11.89
N PHE A 189 4.34 13.82 -11.01
CA PHE A 189 3.50 13.37 -9.90
C PHE A 189 2.54 14.45 -9.45
N ASP A 190 1.47 14.03 -8.80
CA ASP A 190 0.55 14.93 -8.14
C ASP A 190 1.02 15.16 -6.69
N THR A 191 1.25 16.41 -6.33
CA THR A 191 1.64 16.79 -4.99
C THR A 191 0.45 17.36 -4.25
N ILE A 192 0.15 16.82 -3.08
CA ILE A 192 -0.82 17.38 -2.15
C ILE A 192 -0.13 18.49 -1.37
N VAL A 193 -0.38 19.73 -1.75
CA VAL A 193 0.19 20.92 -1.10
C VAL A 193 -0.90 21.60 -0.28
N GLY A 194 -0.90 21.37 1.04
CA GLY A 194 -1.91 21.96 1.94
C GLY A 194 -3.32 21.38 1.75
N PRO A 195 -4.31 22.10 2.23
CA PRO A 195 -5.64 21.54 2.51
C PRO A 195 -6.50 21.12 1.32
N SER A 196 -6.20 21.55 0.12
CA SER A 196 -7.07 21.29 -1.05
C SER A 196 -6.37 21.45 -2.39
N LEU A 197 -5.07 21.66 -2.41
CA LEU A 197 -4.35 21.87 -3.65
C LEU A 197 -3.61 20.61 -4.05
N ILE A 198 -4.10 19.93 -5.09
CA ILE A 198 -3.31 18.97 -5.86
C ILE A 198 -2.62 19.79 -6.94
N ALA A 199 -1.31 19.91 -6.84
CA ALA A 199 -0.50 20.53 -7.87
C ALA A 199 0.13 19.44 -8.73
N ASN A 200 -0.07 19.52 -10.03
CA ASN A 200 0.69 18.73 -10.97
C ASN A 200 2.15 19.21 -10.93
N SER A 201 3.04 18.35 -10.51
CA SER A 201 4.44 18.68 -10.22
C SER A 201 5.36 17.74 -10.97
N SER A 202 6.60 18.16 -11.13
CA SER A 202 7.66 17.30 -11.68
C SER A 202 8.98 17.61 -11.00
N SER A 203 9.84 16.61 -10.97
CA SER A 203 11.21 16.77 -10.49
C SER A 203 12.15 15.92 -11.33
N SER A 204 13.30 16.45 -11.62
CA SER A 204 14.37 15.66 -12.25
C SER A 204 14.84 14.59 -11.28
N ILE A 205 14.88 13.35 -11.70
CA ILE A 205 15.43 12.22 -10.95
C ILE A 205 16.44 11.44 -11.80
N THR A 206 17.34 10.75 -11.14
CA THR A 206 18.23 9.78 -11.78
C THR A 206 17.67 8.39 -11.59
N PHE A 207 17.55 7.61 -12.66
CA PHE A 207 17.04 6.25 -12.67
C PHE A 207 17.77 5.37 -13.68
N GLY A 208 17.59 4.06 -13.60
CA GLY A 208 18.21 3.08 -14.49
C GLY A 208 17.43 2.92 -15.81
N CYS A 209 18.13 2.96 -16.92
CA CYS A 209 17.66 2.55 -18.24
C CYS A 209 18.16 1.12 -18.48
N SER A 210 17.31 0.10 -18.28
CA SER A 210 17.67 -1.30 -18.43
C SER A 210 17.82 -1.68 -19.90
N THR A 211 19.01 -2.12 -20.27
CA THR A 211 19.32 -2.58 -21.63
C THR A 211 19.52 -4.08 -21.73
N TYR A 212 19.61 -4.76 -20.59
CA TYR A 212 19.76 -6.21 -20.50
C TYR A 212 19.16 -6.73 -19.19
N GLN A 213 18.46 -7.89 -19.27
CA GLN A 213 17.84 -8.55 -18.13
C GLN A 213 18.19 -10.03 -18.13
N THR A 214 18.18 -10.67 -16.94
CA THR A 214 18.47 -12.09 -16.74
C THR A 214 17.47 -12.75 -15.78
N GLY A 215 17.44 -14.08 -15.79
CA GLY A 215 16.66 -14.86 -14.84
C GLY A 215 15.15 -14.66 -14.97
N SER A 216 14.47 -14.47 -13.87
CA SER A 216 13.01 -14.33 -13.82
C SER A 216 12.52 -13.05 -14.50
N LEU A 217 13.35 -12.00 -14.60
CA LEU A 217 13.00 -10.76 -15.28
C LEU A 217 12.80 -10.92 -16.81
N THR A 218 13.34 -11.97 -17.41
CA THR A 218 13.15 -12.24 -18.85
C THR A 218 11.84 -12.99 -19.16
N LYS A 219 11.11 -13.44 -18.13
CA LYS A 219 9.90 -14.24 -18.29
C LYS A 219 8.68 -13.35 -18.49
N PRO A 220 7.86 -13.60 -19.54
CA PRO A 220 6.67 -12.77 -19.80
C PRO A 220 5.58 -12.90 -18.75
N ASP A 221 5.46 -14.03 -18.05
CA ASP A 221 4.37 -14.32 -17.12
C ASP A 221 4.21 -13.25 -16.02
N LYS A 222 5.33 -12.65 -15.57
CA LYS A 222 5.37 -11.61 -14.52
C LYS A 222 5.98 -10.28 -15.01
N ALA A 223 6.11 -10.09 -16.32
CA ALA A 223 6.76 -8.94 -16.87
C ALA A 223 5.96 -7.65 -16.63
N ILE A 224 6.65 -6.62 -16.16
CA ILE A 224 6.21 -5.24 -16.03
C ILE A 224 7.33 -4.33 -16.56
N ASP A 225 7.10 -3.01 -16.61
CA ASP A 225 8.03 -2.10 -17.27
C ASP A 225 9.35 -1.90 -16.49
N GLY A 226 9.37 -2.17 -15.17
CA GLY A 226 10.56 -1.99 -14.34
C GLY A 226 10.30 -2.21 -12.85
N ILE A 227 11.27 -1.80 -12.03
CA ILE A 227 11.18 -1.89 -10.56
C ILE A 227 11.41 -0.50 -9.97
N PHE A 228 10.59 -0.15 -8.98
CA PHE A 228 10.68 1.06 -8.20
C PHE A 228 11.27 0.75 -6.82
N GLY A 229 12.60 0.88 -6.72
CA GLY A 229 13.34 0.64 -5.49
C GLY A 229 13.11 1.73 -4.45
N PHE A 230 12.81 1.32 -3.23
CA PHE A 230 12.53 2.17 -2.08
C PHE A 230 13.56 2.02 -0.96
N GLY A 231 14.74 1.46 -1.24
CA GLY A 231 15.80 1.27 -0.26
C GLY A 231 16.39 2.57 0.29
N GLN A 232 17.40 2.42 1.13
CA GLN A 232 17.96 3.54 1.90
C GLN A 232 19.04 4.34 1.15
N HIS A 233 19.42 3.88 -0.03
CA HIS A 233 20.46 4.54 -0.82
C HIS A 233 20.01 5.92 -1.32
N ARG A 234 20.96 6.84 -1.46
CA ARG A 234 20.69 8.22 -1.92
C ARG A 234 20.11 8.33 -3.33
N LEU A 235 20.22 7.28 -4.15
CA LEU A 235 19.60 7.21 -5.47
C LEU A 235 18.15 6.70 -5.44
N SER A 236 17.65 6.23 -4.33
CA SER A 236 16.21 5.97 -4.25
C SER A 236 15.44 7.26 -4.52
N VAL A 237 14.31 7.16 -5.20
CA VAL A 237 13.51 8.35 -5.55
C VAL A 237 13.07 9.11 -4.31
N VAL A 238 12.77 8.40 -3.21
CA VAL A 238 12.44 9.03 -1.91
C VAL A 238 13.59 9.93 -1.45
N SER A 239 14.82 9.42 -1.44
CA SER A 239 16.01 10.17 -1.04
C SER A 239 16.28 11.35 -1.97
N GLN A 240 16.12 11.16 -3.29
CA GLN A 240 16.31 12.22 -4.28
C GLN A 240 15.30 13.36 -4.09
N LEU A 241 14.01 13.05 -3.91
CA LEU A 241 12.96 14.05 -3.69
C LEU A 241 13.09 14.73 -2.34
N ALA A 242 13.43 13.98 -1.29
CA ALA A 242 13.65 14.52 0.05
C ALA A 242 14.85 15.47 0.11
N SER A 243 15.97 15.13 -0.55
CA SER A 243 17.16 16.00 -0.61
C SER A 243 16.89 17.35 -1.28
N ARG A 244 15.87 17.43 -2.11
CA ARG A 244 15.40 18.66 -2.78
C ARG A 244 14.27 19.38 -2.03
N GLY A 245 13.86 18.86 -0.87
CA GLY A 245 12.77 19.43 -0.07
C GLY A 245 11.37 19.28 -0.70
N ILE A 246 11.20 18.37 -1.66
CA ILE A 246 9.93 18.14 -2.37
C ILE A 246 9.01 17.27 -1.51
N THR A 247 9.54 16.20 -0.91
CA THR A 247 8.85 15.31 0.01
C THR A 247 9.61 15.19 1.32
N PRO A 248 8.98 14.78 2.42
CA PRO A 248 9.72 14.36 3.60
C PRO A 248 10.53 13.08 3.28
N ASN A 249 11.58 12.81 4.06
CA ASN A 249 12.33 11.56 3.97
C ASN A 249 11.60 10.42 4.71
N VAL A 250 10.37 10.19 4.30
CA VAL A 250 9.43 9.19 4.82
C VAL A 250 8.58 8.72 3.66
N PHE A 251 8.27 7.43 3.62
CA PHE A 251 7.24 6.92 2.74
C PHE A 251 6.38 5.89 3.47
N SER A 252 5.20 5.62 2.94
CA SER A 252 4.24 4.70 3.52
C SER A 252 3.54 3.91 2.44
N HIS A 253 3.17 2.68 2.74
CA HIS A 253 2.31 1.90 1.87
C HIS A 253 1.19 1.20 2.64
N CYS A 254 0.13 0.82 1.94
CA CYS A 254 -0.96 -0.01 2.41
C CYS A 254 -1.37 -0.91 1.24
N PHE A 255 -1.06 -2.20 1.34
CA PHE A 255 -1.33 -3.17 0.29
C PHE A 255 -2.56 -4.00 0.62
N ARG A 256 -3.46 -4.13 -0.35
CA ARG A 256 -4.71 -4.87 -0.19
C ARG A 256 -4.49 -6.36 -0.35
N GLY A 257 -4.95 -7.15 0.62
CA GLY A 257 -4.71 -8.59 0.72
C GLY A 257 -5.83 -9.51 0.25
N ASP A 258 -6.93 -9.01 -0.35
CA ASP A 258 -8.10 -9.80 -0.72
C ASP A 258 -8.03 -10.49 -2.10
N GLY A 259 -6.84 -10.61 -2.67
CA GLY A 259 -6.59 -11.25 -3.98
C GLY A 259 -6.78 -10.33 -5.18
N THR A 260 -7.58 -9.25 -5.08
CA THR A 260 -7.79 -8.32 -6.19
C THR A 260 -6.68 -7.28 -6.34
N GLY A 261 -5.74 -7.26 -5.37
CA GLY A 261 -4.65 -6.30 -5.32
C GLY A 261 -5.09 -4.86 -5.08
N GLY A 262 -4.18 -3.94 -5.24
CA GLY A 262 -4.42 -2.52 -5.04
C GLY A 262 -3.88 -1.99 -3.72
N GLY A 263 -4.25 -0.75 -3.39
CA GLY A 263 -3.78 -0.08 -2.20
C GLY A 263 -3.28 1.33 -2.45
N LYS A 264 -2.38 1.80 -1.60
CA LYS A 264 -1.77 3.13 -1.66
C LYS A 264 -0.28 3.08 -1.38
N LEU A 265 0.46 3.89 -2.09
CA LEU A 265 1.85 4.22 -1.84
C LEU A 265 1.96 5.74 -1.72
N VAL A 266 2.54 6.22 -0.64
CA VAL A 266 2.60 7.65 -0.32
C VAL A 266 4.04 8.03 -0.01
N LEU A 267 4.59 9.03 -0.69
CA LEU A 267 5.82 9.67 -0.25
C LEU A 267 5.47 10.70 0.82
N GLY A 268 5.48 10.23 2.04
CA GLY A 268 5.00 10.91 3.23
C GLY A 268 4.63 9.93 4.33
N GLU A 269 4.25 10.44 5.49
CA GLU A 269 3.83 9.64 6.65
C GLU A 269 2.29 9.50 6.65
N ILE A 270 1.79 8.27 6.64
CA ILE A 270 0.39 7.99 6.96
C ILE A 270 0.30 7.86 8.49
N LEU A 271 -0.52 8.69 9.11
CA LEU A 271 -0.69 8.72 10.56
C LEU A 271 -1.90 7.89 10.98
N ASP A 272 -1.68 6.94 11.87
CA ASP A 272 -2.74 6.20 12.57
C ASP A 272 -2.45 6.20 14.08
N PRO A 273 -3.46 6.37 14.96
CA PRO A 273 -3.24 6.40 16.41
C PRO A 273 -2.75 5.07 17.00
N ASN A 274 -2.98 3.95 16.31
CA ASN A 274 -2.56 2.62 16.76
C ASN A 274 -1.20 2.21 16.19
N MET A 275 -0.51 3.10 15.49
CA MET A 275 0.80 2.83 14.88
C MET A 275 1.82 2.46 15.94
N VAL A 276 2.44 1.30 15.80
CA VAL A 276 3.59 0.89 16.59
C VAL A 276 4.87 1.04 15.78
N TYR A 277 5.99 1.34 16.43
CA TYR A 277 7.26 1.56 15.75
C TYR A 277 8.38 0.68 16.32
N SER A 278 9.19 0.11 15.44
CA SER A 278 10.46 -0.51 15.77
C SER A 278 11.63 0.27 15.18
N PRO A 279 12.73 0.47 15.91
CA PRO A 279 13.91 1.11 15.36
C PRO A 279 14.55 0.24 14.27
N LEU A 280 15.09 0.88 13.23
CA LEU A 280 15.94 0.22 12.26
C LEU A 280 17.29 -0.13 12.89
N VAL A 281 17.82 -1.29 12.54
CA VAL A 281 19.20 -1.66 12.87
C VAL A 281 20.15 -0.75 12.09
N PRO A 282 21.06 -0.04 12.77
CA PRO A 282 21.94 0.91 12.11
C PRO A 282 22.90 0.27 11.11
N SER A 283 23.30 1.03 10.10
CA SER A 283 24.36 0.69 9.14
C SER A 283 24.12 -0.59 8.34
N GLN A 284 22.84 -0.91 8.11
CA GLN A 284 22.43 -2.00 7.23
C GLN A 284 22.01 -1.47 5.86
N PRO A 285 22.28 -2.21 4.77
CA PRO A 285 21.88 -1.80 3.43
C PRO A 285 20.35 -1.87 3.23
N HIS A 286 19.69 -2.84 3.86
CA HIS A 286 18.25 -3.06 3.79
C HIS A 286 17.53 -2.52 5.03
N TYR A 287 16.21 -2.60 5.03
CA TYR A 287 15.35 -2.26 6.17
C TYR A 287 15.36 -3.37 7.22
N ASN A 288 16.45 -3.45 7.96
CA ASN A 288 16.65 -4.44 9.01
C ASN A 288 15.92 -4.03 10.29
N LEU A 289 15.09 -4.94 10.80
CA LEU A 289 14.46 -4.87 12.11
C LEU A 289 15.08 -5.93 13.04
N ASP A 290 15.22 -5.60 14.33
CA ASP A 290 15.67 -6.53 15.35
C ASP A 290 14.46 -7.37 15.82
N LEU A 291 14.24 -8.50 15.15
CA LEU A 291 13.28 -9.53 15.57
C LEU A 291 13.85 -10.24 16.79
N GLN A 292 13.11 -10.27 17.89
CA GLN A 292 13.57 -10.81 19.17
C GLN A 292 12.95 -12.15 19.50
N SER A 293 11.71 -12.37 19.08
CA SER A 293 10.99 -13.62 19.34
C SER A 293 9.76 -13.78 18.46
N ILE A 294 9.28 -15.01 18.38
CA ILE A 294 8.02 -15.38 17.72
C ILE A 294 7.14 -16.07 18.76
N ALA A 295 5.85 -15.72 18.80
CA ALA A 295 4.87 -16.42 19.61
C ALA A 295 3.74 -16.95 18.72
N VAL A 296 3.21 -18.12 19.05
CA VAL A 296 2.05 -18.75 18.40
C VAL A 296 0.98 -18.97 19.48
N ASN A 297 -0.22 -18.46 19.24
CA ASN A 297 -1.31 -18.51 20.22
C ASN A 297 -0.90 -17.96 21.62
N GLY A 298 -0.11 -16.88 21.63
CA GLY A 298 0.41 -16.24 22.83
C GLY A 298 1.56 -16.97 23.50
N GLN A 299 1.97 -18.16 23.02
CA GLN A 299 3.09 -18.93 23.58
C GLN A 299 4.37 -18.64 22.79
N MET A 300 5.39 -18.16 23.50
CA MET A 300 6.71 -17.91 22.92
C MET A 300 7.34 -19.21 22.44
N LEU A 301 7.87 -19.20 21.23
CA LEU A 301 8.59 -20.34 20.68
C LEU A 301 9.97 -20.47 21.35
N PRO A 302 10.46 -21.69 21.55
CA PRO A 302 11.75 -21.96 22.18
C PRO A 302 12.93 -21.68 21.20
N ILE A 303 13.01 -20.43 20.71
CA ILE A 303 14.04 -19.98 19.79
C ILE A 303 14.98 -19.05 20.56
N VAL A 304 16.27 -19.31 20.49
CA VAL A 304 17.28 -18.44 21.12
C VAL A 304 17.31 -17.10 20.36
N PRO A 305 17.17 -15.94 21.04
CA PRO A 305 17.12 -14.62 20.37
C PRO A 305 18.34 -14.33 19.45
N ALA A 306 19.50 -14.87 19.77
CA ALA A 306 20.71 -14.74 18.96
C ALA A 306 20.57 -15.28 17.53
N VAL A 307 19.55 -16.12 17.26
CA VAL A 307 19.21 -16.62 15.93
C VAL A 307 18.80 -15.47 14.99
N PHE A 308 18.14 -14.45 15.52
CA PHE A 308 17.66 -13.31 14.79
C PHE A 308 18.63 -12.12 14.73
N ALA A 309 19.76 -12.21 15.47
CA ALA A 309 20.71 -11.11 15.58
C ALA A 309 21.24 -10.68 14.20
N THR A 310 21.24 -9.39 13.94
CA THR A 310 21.73 -8.82 12.67
C THR A 310 23.26 -8.81 12.65
N SER A 311 23.82 -9.23 11.52
CA SER A 311 25.23 -9.15 11.15
C SER A 311 25.34 -9.00 9.62
N ASP A 312 26.53 -9.09 9.04
CA ASP A 312 26.76 -8.91 7.59
C ASP A 312 25.90 -9.85 6.71
N ASN A 313 25.58 -11.04 7.22
CA ASN A 313 24.84 -12.07 6.48
C ASN A 313 23.66 -12.65 7.28
N ARG A 314 23.21 -11.97 8.32
CA ARG A 314 22.09 -12.37 9.18
C ARG A 314 21.22 -11.17 9.52
N GLY A 315 19.98 -11.45 9.86
CA GLY A 315 19.02 -10.46 10.33
C GLY A 315 17.62 -10.69 9.79
N THR A 316 16.75 -9.74 10.06
CA THR A 316 15.37 -9.75 9.53
C THR A 316 15.16 -8.48 8.74
N ILE A 317 14.81 -8.59 7.45
CA ILE A 317 14.54 -7.47 6.55
C ILE A 317 13.07 -7.39 6.19
N VAL A 318 12.59 -6.17 5.89
CA VAL A 318 11.25 -5.90 5.37
C VAL A 318 11.38 -5.62 3.89
N ASP A 319 10.71 -6.44 3.05
CA ASP A 319 10.92 -6.42 1.61
C ASP A 319 9.61 -6.64 0.84
N THR A 320 9.10 -5.58 0.21
CA THR A 320 7.91 -5.63 -0.66
C THR A 320 8.21 -6.18 -2.06
N GLY A 321 9.47 -6.42 -2.40
CA GLY A 321 9.88 -7.15 -3.60
C GLY A 321 9.76 -8.67 -3.45
N THR A 322 9.55 -9.15 -2.22
CA THR A 322 9.40 -10.57 -1.90
C THR A 322 7.94 -10.91 -1.56
N THR A 323 7.35 -11.90 -2.25
CA THR A 323 5.94 -12.28 -2.06
C THR A 323 5.70 -13.03 -0.74
N LEU A 324 6.49 -14.07 -0.47
CA LEU A 324 6.37 -14.94 0.70
C LEU A 324 7.26 -14.43 1.84
N THR A 325 7.13 -15.02 3.00
CA THR A 325 8.02 -14.74 4.15
C THR A 325 9.03 -15.86 4.30
N PHE A 326 10.28 -15.51 4.54
CA PHE A 326 11.36 -16.46 4.80
C PHE A 326 11.83 -16.33 6.24
N LEU A 327 11.94 -17.45 6.93
CA LEU A 327 12.52 -17.53 8.26
C LEU A 327 13.85 -18.29 8.23
N VAL A 328 14.82 -17.83 9.01
CA VAL A 328 16.04 -18.61 9.24
C VAL A 328 15.71 -20.01 9.69
N ALA A 329 16.55 -20.97 9.32
CA ALA A 329 16.28 -22.41 9.49
C ALA A 329 15.93 -22.79 10.94
N GLU A 330 16.61 -22.17 11.90
CA GLU A 330 16.46 -22.42 13.34
C GLU A 330 15.11 -21.90 13.88
N ALA A 331 14.46 -20.97 13.20
CA ALA A 331 13.16 -20.45 13.58
C ALA A 331 12.01 -21.12 12.81
N PHE A 332 12.27 -21.59 11.59
CA PHE A 332 11.26 -22.17 10.72
C PHE A 332 10.63 -23.44 11.29
N GLU A 333 11.44 -24.40 11.70
CA GLU A 333 10.94 -25.68 12.23
C GLU A 333 10.13 -25.50 13.54
N PRO A 334 10.59 -24.75 14.55
CA PRO A 334 9.76 -24.44 15.72
C PRO A 334 8.43 -23.78 15.37
N PHE A 335 8.43 -22.85 14.39
CA PHE A 335 7.22 -22.17 13.92
C PHE A 335 6.22 -23.17 13.30
N VAL A 336 6.67 -23.98 12.36
CA VAL A 336 5.81 -24.98 11.68
C VAL A 336 5.25 -26.00 12.70
N ASN A 337 6.09 -26.47 13.63
CA ASN A 337 5.66 -27.42 14.66
C ASN A 337 4.62 -26.81 15.62
N ALA A 338 4.73 -25.54 15.94
CA ALA A 338 3.73 -24.86 16.76
C ALA A 338 2.38 -24.73 16.05
N ILE A 339 2.38 -24.38 14.76
CA ILE A 339 1.15 -24.37 13.93
C ILE A 339 0.52 -25.77 13.89
N ASN A 340 1.33 -26.82 13.59
CA ASN A 340 0.85 -28.21 13.58
C ASN A 340 0.18 -28.58 14.90
N SER A 341 0.82 -28.28 16.00
CA SER A 341 0.31 -28.62 17.34
C SER A 341 -1.02 -27.90 17.61
N ALA A 342 -1.13 -26.65 17.21
CA ALA A 342 -2.33 -25.84 17.42
C ALA A 342 -3.55 -26.39 16.65
N VAL A 343 -3.34 -26.90 15.41
CA VAL A 343 -4.45 -27.37 14.53
C VAL A 343 -4.67 -28.88 14.57
N SER A 344 -3.87 -29.64 15.30
CA SER A 344 -3.81 -31.11 15.30
C SER A 344 -5.15 -31.82 15.60
N ARG A 345 -6.07 -31.14 16.29
CA ARG A 345 -7.42 -31.67 16.59
C ARG A 345 -8.42 -31.51 15.45
N VAL A 346 -8.13 -30.65 14.48
CA VAL A 346 -9.06 -30.28 13.39
C VAL A 346 -8.59 -30.83 12.06
N THR A 347 -7.28 -30.78 11.79
CA THR A 347 -6.70 -31.18 10.50
C THR A 347 -5.32 -31.77 10.70
N THR A 348 -4.90 -32.57 9.74
CA THR A 348 -3.54 -33.11 9.67
C THR A 348 -2.80 -32.47 8.49
N PRO A 349 -1.50 -32.22 8.62
CA PRO A 349 -0.72 -31.64 7.52
C PRO A 349 -0.61 -32.64 6.35
N VAL A 350 -0.65 -32.09 5.14
CA VAL A 350 -0.33 -32.76 3.88
C VAL A 350 0.82 -32.02 3.23
N ILE A 351 1.64 -32.71 2.45
CA ILE A 351 2.75 -32.07 1.72
C ILE A 351 2.31 -31.90 0.26
N SER A 352 2.33 -30.65 -0.22
CA SER A 352 2.12 -30.31 -1.61
C SER A 352 3.34 -29.56 -2.13
N LYS A 353 3.99 -30.10 -3.16
CA LYS A 353 5.21 -29.52 -3.76
C LYS A 353 6.31 -29.14 -2.75
N GLY A 354 6.47 -29.94 -1.70
CA GLY A 354 7.47 -29.68 -0.66
C GLY A 354 7.04 -28.67 0.41
N THR A 355 5.86 -28.08 0.29
CA THR A 355 5.29 -27.15 1.27
C THR A 355 4.25 -27.84 2.13
N GLN A 356 4.23 -27.54 3.42
CA GLN A 356 3.23 -28.06 4.34
C GLN A 356 1.91 -27.33 4.19
N CYS A 357 0.85 -28.09 3.98
CA CYS A 357 -0.50 -27.62 3.71
C CYS A 357 -1.52 -28.33 4.59
N TYR A 358 -2.75 -27.82 4.62
CA TYR A 358 -3.86 -28.34 5.42
C TYR A 358 -5.15 -28.27 4.62
N LEU A 359 -5.86 -29.38 4.57
CA LEU A 359 -7.23 -29.41 4.03
C LEU A 359 -8.20 -29.04 5.15
N VAL A 360 -8.89 -27.92 4.95
CA VAL A 360 -9.94 -27.46 5.86
C VAL A 360 -11.16 -27.03 5.07
N THR A 361 -12.34 -27.36 5.57
CA THR A 361 -13.63 -27.08 4.93
C THR A 361 -14.34 -25.85 5.51
N SER A 362 -13.79 -25.29 6.58
CA SER A 362 -14.32 -24.12 7.27
C SER A 362 -13.33 -22.96 7.25
N SER A 363 -13.74 -21.81 7.80
CA SER A 363 -12.88 -20.62 7.85
C SER A 363 -11.58 -20.90 8.61
N ILE A 364 -10.45 -20.52 8.00
CA ILE A 364 -9.12 -20.63 8.62
C ILE A 364 -8.98 -19.79 9.88
N THR A 365 -9.66 -18.64 9.96
CA THR A 365 -9.62 -17.73 11.11
C THR A 365 -10.10 -18.38 12.42
N GLY A 366 -11.00 -19.38 12.34
CA GLY A 366 -11.47 -20.12 13.53
C GLY A 366 -10.63 -21.35 13.89
N ILE A 367 -9.69 -21.75 13.03
CA ILE A 367 -8.89 -22.97 13.18
C ILE A 367 -7.44 -22.66 13.50
N PHE A 368 -6.85 -21.72 12.75
CA PHE A 368 -5.44 -21.40 12.85
C PHE A 368 -5.19 -20.30 13.88
N PRO A 369 -4.07 -20.39 14.64
CA PRO A 369 -3.76 -19.45 15.71
C PRO A 369 -3.24 -18.11 15.16
N GLU A 370 -3.36 -17.06 15.96
CA GLU A 370 -2.59 -15.83 15.73
C GLU A 370 -1.10 -16.09 16.00
N VAL A 371 -0.28 -15.41 15.21
CA VAL A 371 1.18 -15.40 15.35
C VAL A 371 1.64 -13.98 15.68
N SER A 372 2.57 -13.83 16.62
CA SER A 372 3.18 -12.54 16.97
C SER A 372 4.67 -12.57 16.64
N LEU A 373 5.12 -11.62 15.83
CA LEU A 373 6.53 -11.31 15.63
C LEU A 373 6.87 -10.13 16.54
N ASN A 374 7.80 -10.31 17.49
CA ASN A 374 8.13 -9.30 18.51
C ASN A 374 9.48 -8.67 18.22
N PHE A 375 9.51 -7.35 18.10
CA PHE A 375 10.67 -6.58 17.68
C PHE A 375 11.20 -5.67 18.79
N ALA A 376 12.42 -5.18 18.60
CA ALA A 376 12.99 -4.15 19.45
C ALA A 376 12.09 -2.92 19.55
N GLY A 377 12.16 -2.23 20.71
CA GLY A 377 11.28 -1.11 20.99
C GLY A 377 9.90 -1.52 21.53
N GLY A 378 9.66 -2.81 21.74
CA GLY A 378 8.39 -3.35 22.25
C GLY A 378 7.29 -3.43 21.18
N ALA A 379 7.62 -3.25 19.92
CA ALA A 379 6.67 -3.37 18.82
C ALA A 379 6.36 -4.84 18.51
N ALA A 380 5.09 -5.18 18.38
CA ALA A 380 4.65 -6.50 17.94
C ALA A 380 3.89 -6.40 16.62
N MET A 381 4.15 -7.33 15.71
CA MET A 381 3.38 -7.51 14.49
C MET A 381 2.50 -8.74 14.65
N ILE A 382 1.20 -8.52 14.74
CA ILE A 382 0.22 -9.60 14.87
C ILE A 382 -0.16 -10.07 13.47
N LEU A 383 -0.07 -11.38 13.27
CA LEU A 383 -0.39 -12.05 12.01
C LEU A 383 -1.62 -12.92 12.22
N LYS A 384 -2.66 -12.62 11.46
CA LYS A 384 -3.84 -13.48 11.34
C LYS A 384 -3.54 -14.63 10.37
N PRO A 385 -4.34 -15.69 10.32
CA PRO A 385 -4.12 -16.81 9.40
C PRO A 385 -3.87 -16.39 7.95
N GLU A 386 -4.56 -15.35 7.47
CA GLU A 386 -4.44 -14.80 6.12
C GLU A 386 -3.07 -14.15 5.84
N ASN A 387 -2.30 -13.82 6.91
CA ASN A 387 -0.96 -13.23 6.79
C ASN A 387 0.16 -14.29 6.79
N TYR A 388 -0.14 -15.57 6.99
CA TYR A 388 0.88 -16.63 6.95
C TYR A 388 0.43 -17.91 6.23
N LEU A 389 -0.83 -17.99 5.79
CA LEU A 389 -1.35 -19.06 4.95
C LEU A 389 -1.67 -18.54 3.55
N VAL A 390 -1.46 -19.39 2.57
CA VAL A 390 -1.80 -19.15 1.16
C VAL A 390 -2.54 -20.36 0.62
N HIS A 391 -3.41 -20.15 -0.38
CA HIS A 391 -3.99 -21.30 -1.09
C HIS A 391 -2.90 -22.12 -1.76
N GLY A 392 -3.01 -23.42 -1.68
CA GLY A 392 -2.14 -24.35 -2.40
C GLY A 392 -2.77 -24.81 -3.72
N ASP A 393 -2.02 -25.57 -4.52
CA ASP A 393 -2.59 -26.21 -5.70
C ASP A 393 -3.67 -27.21 -5.29
N PRO A 394 -4.75 -27.32 -6.07
CA PRO A 394 -5.79 -28.33 -5.82
C PRO A 394 -5.19 -29.73 -5.75
N ILE A 395 -5.59 -30.47 -4.71
CA ILE A 395 -5.25 -31.90 -4.51
C ILE A 395 -6.55 -32.68 -4.34
N GLU A 396 -6.45 -34.03 -4.27
CA GLU A 396 -7.61 -34.84 -3.94
C GLU A 396 -8.19 -34.40 -2.57
N GLY A 397 -9.48 -34.04 -2.56
CA GLY A 397 -10.16 -33.51 -1.38
C GLY A 397 -10.34 -32.00 -1.35
N GLY A 398 -9.77 -31.24 -2.25
CA GLY A 398 -9.99 -29.79 -2.39
C GLY A 398 -8.73 -28.94 -2.51
N THR A 399 -8.87 -27.64 -2.38
CA THR A 399 -7.75 -26.70 -2.38
C THR A 399 -7.24 -26.50 -0.95
N PRO A 400 -5.99 -26.92 -0.68
CA PRO A 400 -5.44 -26.79 0.67
C PRO A 400 -4.97 -25.38 0.98
N TRP A 401 -4.84 -25.07 2.27
CA TRP A 401 -4.12 -23.92 2.78
C TRP A 401 -2.69 -24.30 3.16
N CYS A 402 -1.72 -23.67 2.55
CA CYS A 402 -0.31 -23.96 2.74
C CYS A 402 0.37 -22.88 3.59
N ILE A 403 1.38 -23.27 4.35
CA ILE A 403 2.21 -22.32 5.08
C ILE A 403 2.99 -21.49 4.07
N GLY A 404 2.72 -20.16 4.03
CA GLY A 404 3.40 -19.21 3.16
C GLY A 404 4.75 -18.76 3.70
N PHE A 405 5.12 -19.22 4.90
CA PHE A 405 6.47 -19.06 5.40
C PHE A 405 7.37 -20.14 4.85
N GLN A 406 8.55 -19.74 4.39
CA GLN A 406 9.53 -20.63 3.78
C GLN A 406 10.80 -20.64 4.62
N LYS A 407 11.59 -21.71 4.49
CA LYS A 407 12.89 -21.81 5.13
C LYS A 407 13.93 -21.01 4.34
N ALA A 408 14.54 -20.02 4.97
CA ALA A 408 15.62 -19.28 4.35
C ALA A 408 16.84 -20.18 4.08
N GLN A 409 17.45 -20.02 2.92
CA GLN A 409 18.66 -20.75 2.55
C GLN A 409 19.93 -20.06 3.03
N ASN A 410 19.83 -18.76 3.30
CA ASN A 410 20.87 -17.92 3.89
C ASN A 410 20.44 -17.50 5.31
N GLY A 411 21.29 -16.87 6.07
CA GLY A 411 21.00 -16.46 7.46
C GLY A 411 20.01 -15.29 7.62
N VAL A 412 19.32 -14.87 6.55
CA VAL A 412 18.44 -13.69 6.53
C VAL A 412 16.99 -14.11 6.52
N SER A 413 16.21 -13.65 7.49
CA SER A 413 14.75 -13.70 7.44
C SER A 413 14.22 -12.53 6.62
N ILE A 414 13.19 -12.79 5.78
CA ILE A 414 12.58 -11.77 4.91
C ILE A 414 11.09 -11.72 5.20
N LEU A 415 10.61 -10.56 5.60
CA LEU A 415 9.19 -10.27 5.75
C LEU A 415 8.67 -9.72 4.43
N GLY A 416 8.04 -10.59 3.65
CA GLY A 416 7.49 -10.25 2.33
C GLY A 416 6.03 -9.82 2.39
N ASP A 417 5.45 -9.55 1.23
CA ASP A 417 4.09 -9.00 1.06
C ASP A 417 3.02 -9.79 1.82
N LEU A 418 3.20 -11.09 1.99
CA LEU A 418 2.25 -11.93 2.72
C LEU A 418 1.98 -11.42 4.13
N VAL A 419 2.99 -10.93 4.85
CA VAL A 419 2.84 -10.37 6.20
C VAL A 419 2.63 -8.86 6.19
N LEU A 420 2.98 -8.17 5.09
CA LEU A 420 2.88 -6.73 4.97
C LEU A 420 1.49 -6.25 4.50
N LYS A 421 0.73 -7.09 3.80
CA LYS A 421 -0.61 -6.76 3.31
C LYS A 421 -1.61 -6.52 4.46
N ASP A 422 -2.64 -5.73 4.17
CA ASP A 422 -3.69 -5.31 5.11
C ASP A 422 -3.13 -4.63 6.37
N LYS A 423 -2.04 -3.88 6.16
CA LYS A 423 -1.39 -3.04 7.16
C LYS A 423 -0.91 -1.75 6.52
N ILE A 424 -0.98 -0.65 7.26
CA ILE A 424 -0.21 0.54 6.93
C ILE A 424 1.22 0.30 7.43
N PHE A 425 2.19 0.48 6.53
CA PHE A 425 3.60 0.53 6.87
C PHE A 425 4.15 1.93 6.64
N VAL A 426 4.93 2.44 7.58
CA VAL A 426 5.59 3.75 7.52
C VAL A 426 7.09 3.56 7.67
N TYR A 427 7.85 3.93 6.66
CA TYR A 427 9.31 3.91 6.66
C TYR A 427 9.81 5.33 6.95
N ASP A 428 10.03 5.64 8.23
CA ASP A 428 10.49 6.94 8.70
C ASP A 428 12.03 6.97 8.73
N LEU A 429 12.61 7.29 7.57
CA LEU A 429 14.07 7.33 7.38
C LEU A 429 14.69 8.48 8.18
N SER A 430 13.92 9.55 8.42
CA SER A 430 14.37 10.68 9.22
C SER A 430 14.59 10.30 10.68
N LYS A 431 13.73 9.42 11.22
CA LYS A 431 13.82 8.92 12.60
C LYS A 431 14.40 7.50 12.69
N LYS A 432 14.82 6.93 11.55
CA LYS A 432 15.41 5.59 11.45
C LYS A 432 14.56 4.51 12.14
N ARG A 433 13.29 4.40 11.73
CA ARG A 433 12.32 3.46 12.28
C ARG A 433 11.29 3.04 11.23
N ILE A 434 10.69 1.87 11.44
CA ILE A 434 9.51 1.44 10.68
C ILE A 434 8.34 1.34 11.64
N GLY A 435 7.17 1.85 11.20
CA GLY A 435 5.91 1.70 11.90
C GLY A 435 4.93 0.85 11.12
N TRP A 436 4.03 0.17 11.84
CA TRP A 436 2.92 -0.55 11.23
C TRP A 436 1.69 -0.55 12.13
N THR A 437 0.54 -0.74 11.49
CA THR A 437 -0.74 -0.99 12.14
C THR A 437 -1.65 -1.77 11.19
N ASP A 438 -2.54 -2.61 11.73
CA ASP A 438 -3.56 -3.27 10.93
C ASP A 438 -4.51 -2.25 10.32
N TYR A 439 -4.81 -2.39 9.04
CA TYR A 439 -5.69 -1.48 8.31
C TYR A 439 -6.36 -2.18 7.12
N ASP A 440 -7.64 -1.89 6.87
CA ASP A 440 -8.31 -2.33 5.64
C ASP A 440 -7.85 -1.45 4.47
N CYS A 441 -6.87 -1.94 3.70
CA CYS A 441 -6.27 -1.22 2.58
C CYS A 441 -7.16 -1.17 1.33
N LYS A 442 -8.44 -1.52 1.44
CA LYS A 442 -9.39 -1.30 0.35
C LYS A 442 -9.42 0.17 -0.02
N PRO A 443 -9.47 0.52 -1.32
CA PRO A 443 -9.78 1.89 -1.69
C PRO A 443 -11.06 2.22 -0.91
N THR A 444 -11.00 3.19 -0.02
CA THR A 444 -12.22 3.76 0.50
C THR A 444 -12.93 4.25 -0.76
N ILE A 445 -13.88 3.47 -1.24
CA ILE A 445 -14.91 4.01 -2.10
C ILE A 445 -15.51 5.05 -1.16
N LEU A 446 -15.04 6.29 -1.29
CA LEU A 446 -15.89 7.41 -0.96
C LEU A 446 -17.13 7.10 -1.78
N SER A 447 -18.06 6.42 -1.13
CA SER A 447 -19.39 6.21 -1.66
C SER A 447 -19.79 7.62 -2.02
N HIS A 448 -19.75 7.93 -3.31
CA HIS A 448 -20.32 9.13 -3.83
C HIS A 448 -21.80 8.98 -3.51
N ILE A 449 -22.18 9.43 -2.33
CA ILE A 449 -23.57 9.68 -2.00
C ILE A 449 -23.94 10.85 -2.90
N PHE A 450 -24.34 10.54 -4.12
CA PHE A 450 -24.98 11.49 -4.98
C PHE A 450 -26.36 11.74 -4.37
N ILE A 451 -26.47 12.84 -3.60
CA ILE A 451 -27.77 13.41 -3.31
C ILE A 451 -28.22 14.04 -4.61
N LEU A 452 -28.97 13.28 -5.39
CA LEU A 452 -29.70 13.85 -6.54
C LEU A 452 -30.82 14.72 -5.97
N LEU A 453 -30.58 16.02 -5.87
CA LEU A 453 -31.65 16.98 -5.64
C LEU A 453 -32.47 17.04 -6.92
N VAL A 454 -33.50 16.21 -7.02
CA VAL A 454 -34.52 16.37 -8.04
C VAL A 454 -35.29 17.62 -7.66
N GLY A 455 -35.19 18.67 -8.48
CA GLY A 455 -35.96 19.88 -8.29
C GLY A 455 -37.47 19.54 -8.38
N CYS A 456 -38.17 19.62 -7.25
CA CYS A 456 -39.63 19.47 -7.22
C CYS A 456 -40.27 20.79 -7.58
N PRO A 457 -41.28 20.79 -8.46
CA PRO A 457 -42.06 21.99 -8.73
C PRO A 457 -42.81 22.41 -7.45
N ARG A 458 -42.87 23.71 -7.21
CA ARG A 458 -43.65 24.29 -6.10
C ARG A 458 -45.14 24.16 -6.46
N ASP A 459 -45.92 23.66 -5.53
CA ASP A 459 -47.38 23.72 -5.65
C ASP A 459 -47.88 25.17 -5.44
N ALA A 460 -49.15 25.38 -5.79
CA ALA A 460 -49.80 26.68 -5.68
C ALA A 460 -49.93 27.22 -4.23
N ALA A 461 -49.62 26.39 -3.22
CA ALA A 461 -49.65 26.72 -1.79
C ALA A 461 -48.22 26.99 -1.23
N GLY A 462 -47.14 26.88 -2.05
CA GLY A 462 -45.80 27.17 -1.63
C GLY A 462 -45.11 26.07 -0.80
N THR A 463 -45.68 24.88 -0.71
CA THR A 463 -45.17 23.74 0.06
C THR A 463 -44.24 22.91 -0.84
N THR A 464 -43.00 22.69 -0.39
CA THR A 464 -42.02 21.86 -1.11
C THR A 464 -41.80 20.58 -0.34
N LEU A 465 -42.16 19.45 -0.92
CA LEU A 465 -41.86 18.13 -0.35
C LEU A 465 -40.73 17.49 -1.17
N CYS A 466 -39.54 17.41 -0.61
CA CYS A 466 -38.39 16.75 -1.23
C CYS A 466 -38.15 15.39 -0.60
N ILE A 467 -38.10 14.33 -1.39
CA ILE A 467 -37.71 13.00 -0.98
C ILE A 467 -36.24 12.82 -1.33
N ALA A 468 -35.39 12.67 -0.31
CA ALA A 468 -33.99 12.31 -0.51
C ALA A 468 -33.85 10.78 -0.42
N ALA A 469 -33.35 10.15 -1.46
CA ALA A 469 -32.98 8.73 -1.44
C ALA A 469 -31.46 8.57 -1.38
N LEU A 470 -30.98 7.84 -0.39
CA LEU A 470 -29.58 7.43 -0.26
C LEU A 470 -29.39 6.11 -1.03
N VAL A 471 -28.52 6.10 -2.05
CA VAL A 471 -28.30 4.92 -2.88
C VAL A 471 -26.80 4.65 -3.03
N SER A 472 -26.36 3.46 -2.66
CA SER A 472 -25.01 2.97 -2.94
C SER A 472 -24.93 2.29 -4.32
N GLY A 473 -23.81 2.42 -4.98
CA GLY A 473 -23.49 2.34 -6.39
C GLY A 473 -24.00 1.22 -7.31
N SER A 474 -24.58 0.10 -6.86
CA SER A 474 -24.95 -0.99 -7.80
C SER A 474 -26.43 -1.05 -8.19
N PHE A 475 -27.28 -0.22 -7.59
CA PHE A 475 -28.72 -0.19 -7.85
C PHE A 475 -29.19 1.11 -8.54
N LEU A 476 -28.27 1.94 -9.01
CA LEU A 476 -28.57 3.31 -9.48
C LEU A 476 -29.58 3.33 -10.65
N ILE A 477 -29.46 2.44 -11.61
CA ILE A 477 -30.29 2.44 -12.83
C ILE A 477 -31.74 2.06 -12.51
N SER A 478 -31.97 1.04 -11.70
CA SER A 478 -33.34 0.61 -11.35
C SER A 478 -34.08 1.63 -10.48
N ILE A 479 -33.38 2.33 -9.60
CA ILE A 479 -33.98 3.34 -8.72
C ILE A 479 -34.26 4.64 -9.46
N ILE A 480 -33.37 5.05 -10.38
CA ILE A 480 -33.64 6.21 -11.26
C ILE A 480 -34.88 5.97 -12.09
N ILE A 481 -35.06 4.77 -12.66
CA ILE A 481 -36.24 4.40 -13.43
C ILE A 481 -37.50 4.42 -12.54
N MET A 482 -37.41 3.93 -11.30
CA MET A 482 -38.54 3.90 -10.37
C MET A 482 -38.93 5.31 -9.89
N ILE A 483 -37.96 6.18 -9.61
CA ILE A 483 -38.23 7.57 -9.22
C ILE A 483 -38.82 8.38 -10.37
N THR A 484 -38.32 8.21 -11.61
CA THR A 484 -38.87 8.88 -12.77
C THR A 484 -40.30 8.41 -13.09
N LEU A 485 -40.58 7.12 -12.95
CA LEU A 485 -41.94 6.58 -13.07
C LEU A 485 -42.90 7.12 -11.99
N LEU A 486 -42.46 7.19 -10.73
CA LEU A 486 -43.28 7.75 -9.65
C LEU A 486 -43.53 9.26 -9.83
N CYS A 487 -42.54 10.04 -10.27
CA CYS A 487 -42.74 11.45 -10.63
C CYS A 487 -43.72 11.61 -11.80
N TRP A 488 -43.65 10.75 -12.81
CA TRP A 488 -44.54 10.77 -13.93
C TRP A 488 -46.00 10.44 -13.56
N ILE A 489 -46.21 9.43 -12.70
CA ILE A 489 -47.53 9.05 -12.16
C ILE A 489 -48.09 10.18 -11.32
N TYR A 490 -47.26 10.85 -10.50
CA TYR A 490 -47.71 11.98 -9.68
C TYR A 490 -48.15 13.19 -10.54
N VAL A 491 -47.37 13.53 -11.57
CA VAL A 491 -47.71 14.62 -12.48
C VAL A 491 -49.04 14.34 -13.21
N ILE A 492 -49.28 13.10 -13.67
CA ILE A 492 -50.54 12.72 -14.32
C ILE A 492 -51.71 12.77 -13.32
N SER A 493 -51.51 12.39 -12.06
CA SER A 493 -52.58 12.44 -11.04
C SER A 493 -52.95 13.88 -10.64
N VAL A 494 -52.02 14.83 -10.72
CA VAL A 494 -52.28 16.24 -10.36
C VAL A 494 -52.88 17.04 -11.56
N THR A 495 -52.67 16.59 -12.80
CA THR A 495 -53.24 17.25 -14.00
C THR A 495 -54.65 16.77 -14.34
N HIS A 496 -55.17 15.76 -13.62
CA HIS A 496 -56.51 15.22 -13.79
C HIS A 496 -57.48 15.46 -12.60
N LEU A 497 -57.08 16.31 -11.65
CA LEU A 497 -57.91 16.90 -10.60
C LEU A 497 -58.01 18.41 -10.83
#